data_1c8498ce1de88e51a7b1dd1597a13b78
#
_entry.id   1c8498ce1de88e51a7b1dd1597a13b78
#
_cell.length_a   1.000
_cell.length_b   1.000
_cell.length_c   1.000
_cell.angle_alpha   90.00
_cell.angle_beta   90.00
_cell.angle_gamma   90.00
#
_symmetry.space_group_name_H-M   'P 1'
#
loop_
_entity.id
_entity.type
_entity.pdbx_description
1 polymer ?
#
loop_
_entity_poly.entity_id
_entity_poly.type
_entity_poly.pdbx_seq_one_letter_code
_entity_poly.pdbx_strand_id
1 'polypeptide(L)'
;MDTWKFYDITHSRHVVCNPTNEAKLGRLVELLQLAAGADVVDIACGKGELLLRLAEAHGVRGVGVDISPFYIAEAERKRSARVPEAEITFTLMDGAEFQPDAPHSFTVASCIGASWVFGGHEATLDALTGMAAPDGWVIAGEPFWLREPPEEYLRAAGLTRDAFGSHAENAEAGERRGLELVHTFVSSGDDWDTYEGLQWYATGEYVRAHPDDPDLPELRERVAKDKATYLRWGRDTVGWSIYVFRCRPG
;
A
#
# COMPACT_ATOMS: atom_id res chain seq x y z
N MET A 1 19.67 -9.49 9.25
CA MET A 1 18.80 -9.95 8.15
C MET A 1 18.52 -8.79 7.19
N ASP A 2 18.49 -9.05 5.88
CA ASP A 2 18.09 -8.05 4.88
C ASP A 2 16.61 -7.66 5.04
N THR A 3 16.31 -6.35 4.87
CA THR A 3 14.97 -5.80 5.07
C THR A 3 13.96 -6.38 4.09
N TRP A 4 14.34 -6.55 2.83
CA TRP A 4 13.42 -7.07 1.81
C TRP A 4 13.18 -8.56 1.99
N LYS A 5 14.19 -9.34 2.41
CA LYS A 5 14.02 -10.74 2.83
C LYS A 5 13.04 -10.87 3.99
N PHE A 6 13.09 -9.94 4.97
CA PHE A 6 12.13 -9.92 6.08
C PHE A 6 10.69 -9.76 5.56
N TYR A 7 10.47 -8.75 4.72
CA TYR A 7 9.14 -8.49 4.18
C TYR A 7 8.67 -9.59 3.20
N ASP A 8 9.56 -10.18 2.41
CA ASP A 8 9.23 -11.32 1.57
C ASP A 8 8.71 -12.51 2.39
N ILE A 9 9.40 -12.86 3.48
CA ILE A 9 8.99 -13.93 4.39
C ILE A 9 7.65 -13.60 5.05
N THR A 10 7.55 -12.45 5.72
CA THR A 10 6.37 -12.09 6.52
C THR A 10 5.14 -11.85 5.66
N HIS A 11 5.29 -11.34 4.45
CA HIS A 11 4.18 -11.10 3.53
C HIS A 11 3.97 -12.20 2.48
N SER A 12 4.66 -13.35 2.58
CA SER A 12 4.55 -14.42 1.57
C SER A 12 3.12 -14.94 1.37
N ARG A 13 2.25 -14.83 2.38
CA ARG A 13 0.84 -15.23 2.33
C ARG A 13 -0.14 -14.10 2.02
N HIS A 14 0.34 -12.87 1.91
CA HIS A 14 -0.51 -11.72 1.60
C HIS A 14 -0.73 -11.60 0.09
N VAL A 15 -1.98 -11.39 -0.29
CA VAL A 15 -2.38 -10.96 -1.63
C VAL A 15 -2.16 -9.45 -1.76
N VAL A 16 -2.58 -8.69 -0.73
CA VAL A 16 -2.42 -7.25 -0.59
C VAL A 16 -1.50 -6.97 0.60
N CYS A 17 -0.42 -6.20 0.41
CA CYS A 17 0.61 -5.95 1.42
C CYS A 17 0.28 -4.76 2.34
N ASN A 18 -0.97 -4.58 2.70
CA ASN A 18 -1.47 -3.60 3.66
C ASN A 18 -2.74 -4.14 4.34
N PRO A 19 -3.29 -3.48 5.38
CA PRO A 19 -4.46 -4.00 6.11
C PRO A 19 -5.80 -3.96 5.36
N THR A 20 -5.81 -3.77 4.05
CA THR A 20 -7.04 -3.86 3.23
C THR A 20 -7.32 -5.30 2.85
N ASN A 21 -8.58 -5.70 2.86
CA ASN A 21 -9.00 -6.99 2.35
C ASN A 21 -9.31 -6.95 0.84
N GLU A 22 -9.33 -8.13 0.22
CA GLU A 22 -9.56 -8.27 -1.21
C GLU A 22 -10.94 -7.77 -1.67
N ALA A 23 -11.97 -7.86 -0.82
CA ALA A 23 -13.32 -7.38 -1.15
C ALA A 23 -13.36 -5.84 -1.21
N LYS A 24 -12.64 -5.15 -0.31
CA LYS A 24 -12.50 -3.69 -0.36
C LYS A 24 -11.71 -3.24 -1.58
N LEU A 25 -10.63 -3.94 -1.91
CA LEU A 25 -9.87 -3.67 -3.14
C LEU A 25 -10.73 -3.89 -4.39
N GLY A 26 -11.55 -4.94 -4.43
CA GLY A 26 -12.50 -5.18 -5.52
C GLY A 26 -13.50 -4.03 -5.68
N ARG A 27 -14.07 -3.54 -4.56
CA ARG A 27 -14.99 -2.38 -4.58
C ARG A 27 -14.29 -1.08 -5.03
N LEU A 28 -13.02 -0.89 -4.68
CA LEU A 28 -12.23 0.22 -5.21
C LEU A 28 -12.13 0.13 -6.73
N VAL A 29 -11.78 -1.03 -7.27
CA VAL A 29 -11.69 -1.27 -8.72
C VAL A 29 -13.02 -0.97 -9.41
N GLU A 30 -14.14 -1.45 -8.87
CA GLU A 30 -15.50 -1.19 -9.40
C GLU A 30 -15.87 0.30 -9.36
N LEU A 31 -15.48 1.02 -8.28
CA LEU A 31 -15.76 2.45 -8.09
C LEU A 31 -15.14 3.31 -9.19
N LEU A 32 -13.94 2.98 -9.64
CA LEU A 32 -13.16 3.80 -10.57
C LEU A 32 -13.76 3.88 -11.98
N GLN A 33 -14.48 2.86 -12.44
CA GLN A 33 -15.18 2.81 -13.74
C GLN A 33 -14.32 3.31 -14.92
N LEU A 34 -13.11 2.78 -15.06
CA LEU A 34 -12.15 3.25 -16.04
C LEU A 34 -12.51 2.82 -17.48
N ALA A 35 -12.19 3.67 -18.43
CA ALA A 35 -12.24 3.29 -19.85
C ALA A 35 -11.10 2.32 -20.20
N ALA A 36 -11.33 1.44 -21.19
CA ALA A 36 -10.27 0.59 -21.69
C ALA A 36 -9.11 1.44 -22.25
N GLY A 37 -7.89 1.02 -21.96
CA GLY A 37 -6.68 1.75 -22.32
C GLY A 37 -6.38 2.98 -21.46
N ALA A 38 -7.10 3.18 -20.33
CA ALA A 38 -6.75 4.23 -19.36
C ALA A 38 -5.34 3.98 -18.79
N ASP A 39 -4.55 5.04 -18.63
CA ASP A 39 -3.21 4.96 -18.10
C ASP A 39 -3.20 5.02 -16.57
N VAL A 40 -2.51 4.09 -15.93
CA VAL A 40 -2.44 3.95 -14.47
C VAL A 40 -0.99 3.89 -14.01
N VAL A 41 -0.65 4.64 -12.95
CA VAL A 41 0.60 4.46 -12.22
C VAL A 41 0.33 4.07 -10.77
N ASP A 42 1.06 3.06 -10.29
CA ASP A 42 1.00 2.59 -8.91
C ASP A 42 2.38 2.62 -8.28
N ILE A 43 2.62 3.61 -7.43
CA ILE A 43 3.91 3.80 -6.74
C ILE A 43 3.92 2.96 -5.45
N ALA A 44 5.01 2.24 -5.22
CA ALA A 44 5.13 1.19 -4.21
C ALA A 44 4.02 0.14 -4.38
N CYS A 45 3.90 -0.38 -5.59
CA CYS A 45 2.83 -1.26 -6.03
C CYS A 45 2.81 -2.63 -5.33
N GLY A 46 3.83 -2.95 -4.53
CA GLY A 46 3.97 -4.24 -3.87
C GLY A 46 3.94 -5.38 -4.89
N LYS A 47 3.08 -6.36 -4.66
CA LYS A 47 2.88 -7.52 -5.54
C LYS A 47 1.94 -7.25 -6.73
N GLY A 48 1.69 -5.97 -7.07
CA GLY A 48 0.96 -5.52 -8.24
C GLY A 48 -0.56 -5.77 -8.23
N GLU A 49 -1.15 -6.10 -7.09
CA GLU A 49 -2.54 -6.60 -7.04
C GLU A 49 -3.58 -5.58 -7.52
N LEU A 50 -3.43 -4.30 -7.16
CA LEU A 50 -4.33 -3.25 -7.65
C LEU A 50 -4.29 -3.15 -9.17
N LEU A 51 -3.08 -3.02 -9.73
CA LEU A 51 -2.88 -2.82 -11.17
C LEU A 51 -3.37 -4.01 -11.99
N LEU A 52 -3.12 -5.24 -11.48
CA LEU A 52 -3.61 -6.46 -12.13
C LEU A 52 -5.15 -6.52 -12.14
N ARG A 53 -5.81 -6.19 -11.04
CA ARG A 53 -7.29 -6.16 -10.98
C ARG A 53 -7.89 -5.08 -11.85
N LEU A 54 -7.23 -3.92 -11.97
CA LEU A 54 -7.65 -2.87 -12.90
C LEU A 54 -7.52 -3.32 -14.35
N ALA A 55 -6.45 -4.05 -14.70
CA ALA A 55 -6.27 -4.62 -16.02
C ALA A 55 -7.33 -5.68 -16.34
N GLU A 56 -7.62 -6.59 -15.41
CA GLU A 56 -8.68 -7.60 -15.55
C GLU A 56 -10.07 -7.01 -15.74
N ALA A 57 -10.40 -5.98 -14.94
CA ALA A 57 -11.74 -5.40 -14.93
C ALA A 57 -11.98 -4.39 -16.05
N HIS A 58 -10.96 -3.61 -16.40
CA HIS A 58 -11.12 -2.43 -17.25
C HIS A 58 -10.20 -2.41 -18.48
N GLY A 59 -9.23 -3.32 -18.61
CA GLY A 59 -8.29 -3.32 -19.72
C GLY A 59 -7.39 -2.08 -19.75
N VAL A 60 -6.90 -1.65 -18.59
CA VAL A 60 -6.02 -0.49 -18.45
C VAL A 60 -4.60 -0.80 -18.94
N ARG A 61 -3.84 0.24 -19.27
CA ARG A 61 -2.37 0.21 -19.36
C ARG A 61 -1.78 0.70 -18.04
N GLY A 62 -0.58 0.25 -17.69
CA GLY A 62 -0.06 0.76 -16.44
C GLY A 62 1.39 0.43 -16.13
N VAL A 63 1.91 1.21 -15.19
CA VAL A 63 3.24 1.05 -14.61
C VAL A 63 3.11 0.87 -13.10
N GLY A 64 3.64 -0.24 -12.58
CA GLY A 64 3.84 -0.46 -11.17
C GLY A 64 5.32 -0.27 -10.81
N VAL A 65 5.58 0.45 -9.75
CA VAL A 65 6.95 0.72 -9.27
C VAL A 65 7.08 0.22 -7.84
N ASP A 66 8.10 -0.58 -7.55
CA ASP A 66 8.42 -1.00 -6.18
C ASP A 66 9.92 -1.21 -6.02
N ILE A 67 10.42 -0.97 -4.81
CA ILE A 67 11.85 -1.13 -4.49
C ILE A 67 12.23 -2.57 -4.12
N SER A 68 11.24 -3.43 -3.81
CA SER A 68 11.46 -4.82 -3.43
C SER A 68 11.63 -5.73 -4.65
N PRO A 69 12.79 -6.37 -4.86
CA PRO A 69 12.98 -7.31 -5.96
C PRO A 69 12.06 -8.53 -5.84
N PHE A 70 11.69 -8.94 -4.63
CA PHE A 70 10.79 -10.06 -4.37
C PHE A 70 9.36 -9.72 -4.79
N TYR A 71 8.89 -8.50 -4.47
CA TYR A 71 7.54 -8.06 -4.85
C TYR A 71 7.40 -7.88 -6.36
N ILE A 72 8.39 -7.28 -7.02
CA ILE A 72 8.40 -7.15 -8.48
C ILE A 72 8.41 -8.52 -9.16
N ALA A 73 9.22 -9.47 -8.70
CA ALA A 73 9.23 -10.83 -9.25
C ALA A 73 7.86 -11.52 -9.12
N GLU A 74 7.19 -11.36 -7.97
CA GLU A 74 5.85 -11.91 -7.75
C GLU A 74 4.78 -11.20 -8.61
N ALA A 75 4.86 -9.87 -8.74
CA ALA A 75 3.97 -9.08 -9.60
C ALA A 75 4.06 -9.54 -11.07
N GLU A 76 5.26 -9.72 -11.60
CA GLU A 76 5.49 -10.22 -12.96
C GLU A 76 5.00 -11.65 -13.16
N ARG A 77 5.21 -12.52 -12.16
CA ARG A 77 4.68 -13.88 -12.18
C ARG A 77 3.15 -13.87 -12.26
N LYS A 78 2.48 -13.04 -11.44
CA LYS A 78 1.02 -12.87 -11.45
C LYS A 78 0.53 -12.28 -12.77
N ARG A 79 1.21 -11.23 -13.29
CA ARG A 79 0.88 -10.61 -14.58
C ARG A 79 0.86 -11.67 -15.69
N SER A 80 1.94 -12.45 -15.78
CA SER A 80 2.08 -13.49 -16.82
C SER A 80 1.00 -14.57 -16.73
N ALA A 81 0.51 -14.87 -15.50
CA ALA A 81 -0.51 -15.89 -15.28
C ALA A 81 -1.95 -15.37 -15.48
N ARG A 82 -2.23 -14.11 -15.16
CA ARG A 82 -3.59 -13.57 -15.10
C ARG A 82 -3.94 -12.67 -16.29
N VAL A 83 -2.98 -11.85 -16.72
CA VAL A 83 -3.20 -10.82 -17.78
C VAL A 83 -2.01 -10.76 -18.75
N PRO A 84 -1.62 -11.87 -19.40
CA PRO A 84 -0.40 -11.94 -20.21
C PRO A 84 -0.35 -10.92 -21.34
N GLU A 85 -1.51 -10.54 -21.90
CA GLU A 85 -1.63 -9.59 -23.02
C GLU A 85 -1.84 -8.14 -22.57
N ALA A 86 -1.95 -7.87 -21.25
CA ALA A 86 -2.14 -6.51 -20.77
C ALA A 86 -0.84 -5.69 -20.90
N GLU A 87 -0.97 -4.44 -21.28
CA GLU A 87 0.11 -3.45 -21.34
C GLU A 87 0.49 -2.95 -19.94
N ILE A 88 0.90 -3.89 -19.07
CA ILE A 88 1.33 -3.63 -17.70
C ILE A 88 2.82 -3.92 -17.58
N THR A 89 3.55 -2.99 -16.98
CA THR A 89 4.97 -3.16 -16.64
C THR A 89 5.19 -2.98 -15.15
N PHE A 90 6.11 -3.78 -14.59
CA PHE A 90 6.57 -3.63 -13.21
C PHE A 90 8.06 -3.29 -13.21
N THR A 91 8.43 -2.22 -12.51
CA THR A 91 9.79 -1.69 -12.50
C THR A 91 10.38 -1.73 -11.11
N LEU A 92 11.55 -2.36 -10.97
CA LEU A 92 12.34 -2.34 -9.73
C LEU A 92 13.04 -0.98 -9.62
N MET A 93 12.48 -0.09 -8.79
CA MET A 93 12.95 1.29 -8.64
C MET A 93 12.47 1.87 -7.31
N ASP A 94 13.21 2.81 -6.75
CA ASP A 94 12.67 3.67 -5.68
C ASP A 94 11.55 4.56 -6.27
N GLY A 95 10.36 4.48 -5.67
CA GLY A 95 9.20 5.25 -6.14
C GLY A 95 9.42 6.76 -6.12
N ALA A 96 10.30 7.27 -5.26
CA ALA A 96 10.67 8.69 -5.23
C ALA A 96 11.46 9.13 -6.47
N GLU A 97 12.11 8.21 -7.17
CA GLU A 97 12.87 8.47 -8.40
C GLU A 97 12.02 8.36 -9.67
N PHE A 98 10.78 7.87 -9.54
CA PHE A 98 9.90 7.72 -10.70
C PHE A 98 9.54 9.08 -11.30
N GLN A 99 9.77 9.21 -12.61
CA GLN A 99 9.43 10.39 -13.39
C GLN A 99 8.52 9.97 -14.55
N PRO A 100 7.27 10.50 -14.61
CA PRO A 100 6.41 10.27 -15.77
C PRO A 100 6.98 10.96 -17.02
N ASP A 101 6.73 10.38 -18.19
CA ASP A 101 7.12 10.98 -19.49
C ASP A 101 6.48 12.37 -19.69
N ALA A 102 5.31 12.59 -19.13
CA ALA A 102 4.63 13.88 -19.11
C ALA A 102 3.89 14.07 -17.77
N PRO A 103 3.86 15.30 -17.22
CA PRO A 103 3.06 15.59 -16.05
C PRO A 103 1.57 15.44 -16.38
N HIS A 104 0.76 15.14 -15.37
CA HIS A 104 -0.70 15.04 -15.47
C HIS A 104 -1.19 14.10 -16.60
N SER A 105 -0.52 12.95 -16.78
CA SER A 105 -0.79 12.02 -17.89
C SER A 105 -1.58 10.78 -17.47
N PHE A 106 -1.62 10.44 -16.18
CA PHE A 106 -2.28 9.23 -15.70
C PHE A 106 -3.74 9.46 -15.32
N THR A 107 -4.62 8.60 -15.81
CA THR A 107 -6.03 8.56 -15.37
C THR A 107 -6.14 8.19 -13.89
N VAL A 108 -5.23 7.35 -13.40
CA VAL A 108 -5.11 6.97 -11.99
C VAL A 108 -3.66 7.07 -11.56
N ALA A 109 -3.40 7.79 -10.47
CA ALA A 109 -2.13 7.77 -9.76
C ALA A 109 -2.35 7.27 -8.33
N SER A 110 -1.65 6.21 -7.93
CA SER A 110 -1.82 5.56 -6.63
C SER A 110 -0.51 5.34 -5.89
N CYS A 111 -0.59 5.42 -4.54
CA CYS A 111 0.42 4.96 -3.61
C CYS A 111 -0.30 4.48 -2.34
N ILE A 112 -0.42 3.16 -2.16
CA ILE A 112 -1.29 2.59 -1.13
C ILE A 112 -0.48 1.91 -0.02
N GLY A 113 -0.24 2.65 1.07
CA GLY A 113 0.44 2.15 2.28
C GLY A 113 1.96 2.32 2.26
N ALA A 114 2.46 3.32 1.53
CA ALA A 114 3.90 3.62 1.44
C ALA A 114 4.20 5.13 1.34
N SER A 115 3.48 5.96 2.08
CA SER A 115 3.64 7.43 2.04
C SER A 115 5.05 7.92 2.40
N TRP A 116 5.84 7.10 3.13
CA TRP A 116 7.24 7.41 3.41
C TRP A 116 8.11 7.57 2.16
N VAL A 117 7.71 7.02 1.02
CA VAL A 117 8.41 7.17 -0.28
C VAL A 117 8.58 8.63 -0.63
N PHE A 118 7.56 9.44 -0.36
CA PHE A 118 7.57 10.89 -0.64
C PHE A 118 7.77 11.75 0.62
N GLY A 119 7.96 11.13 1.80
CA GLY A 119 8.15 11.84 3.06
C GLY A 119 6.87 12.14 3.83
N GLY A 120 5.79 11.38 3.59
CA GLY A 120 4.54 11.42 4.33
C GLY A 120 3.30 11.63 3.45
N HIS A 121 2.12 11.59 4.08
CA HIS A 121 0.83 11.62 3.38
C HIS A 121 0.65 12.85 2.47
N GLU A 122 0.92 14.04 2.99
CA GLU A 122 0.74 15.29 2.25
C GLU A 122 1.64 15.37 1.01
N ALA A 123 2.92 15.02 1.16
CA ALA A 123 3.87 15.00 0.03
C ALA A 123 3.51 13.90 -0.98
N THR A 124 2.95 12.78 -0.53
CA THR A 124 2.42 11.74 -1.42
C THR A 124 1.27 12.27 -2.27
N LEU A 125 0.33 13.00 -1.66
CA LEU A 125 -0.78 13.61 -2.39
C LEU A 125 -0.27 14.64 -3.42
N ASP A 126 0.74 15.46 -3.08
CA ASP A 126 1.36 16.41 -4.01
C ASP A 126 1.99 15.68 -5.21
N ALA A 127 2.77 14.63 -4.97
CA ALA A 127 3.40 13.84 -6.02
C ALA A 127 2.37 13.17 -6.94
N LEU A 128 1.36 12.50 -6.36
CA LEU A 128 0.31 11.84 -7.14
C LEU A 128 -0.54 12.83 -7.94
N THR A 129 -0.85 14.01 -7.37
CA THR A 129 -1.58 15.07 -8.08
C THR A 129 -0.79 15.58 -9.29
N GLY A 130 0.54 15.68 -9.16
CA GLY A 130 1.41 16.03 -10.29
C GLY A 130 1.44 14.99 -11.42
N MET A 131 1.12 13.73 -11.12
CA MET A 131 1.05 12.63 -12.09
C MET A 131 -0.35 12.47 -12.68
N ALA A 132 -1.41 12.71 -11.88
CA ALA A 132 -2.79 12.49 -12.28
C ALA A 132 -3.27 13.55 -13.30
N ALA A 133 -3.98 13.10 -14.33
CA ALA A 133 -4.61 13.95 -15.33
C ALA A 133 -5.71 14.83 -14.70
N PRO A 134 -6.07 15.96 -15.34
CA PRO A 134 -7.31 16.67 -14.99
C PRO A 134 -8.50 15.71 -15.01
N ASP A 135 -9.37 15.79 -14.02
CA ASP A 135 -10.46 14.82 -13.80
C ASP A 135 -9.98 13.36 -13.62
N GLY A 136 -8.72 13.16 -13.25
CA GLY A 136 -8.13 11.85 -12.91
C GLY A 136 -8.32 11.49 -11.44
N TRP A 137 -7.87 10.31 -11.06
CA TRP A 137 -7.96 9.76 -9.72
C TRP A 137 -6.61 9.84 -9.01
N VAL A 138 -6.64 10.27 -7.75
CA VAL A 138 -5.52 10.20 -6.82
C VAL A 138 -5.92 9.27 -5.67
N ILE A 139 -5.14 8.20 -5.45
CA ILE A 139 -5.47 7.17 -4.46
C ILE A 139 -4.30 6.99 -3.51
N ALA A 140 -4.50 7.29 -2.24
CA ALA A 140 -3.49 7.13 -1.20
C ALA A 140 -3.98 6.22 -0.08
N GLY A 141 -3.13 5.33 0.38
CA GLY A 141 -3.40 4.51 1.58
C GLY A 141 -2.54 5.00 2.74
N GLU A 142 -3.17 5.31 3.87
CA GLU A 142 -2.48 5.94 5.00
C GLU A 142 -3.00 5.44 6.35
N PRO A 143 -2.10 5.19 7.34
CA PRO A 143 -2.49 5.04 8.72
C PRO A 143 -3.08 6.32 9.31
N PHE A 144 -3.83 6.17 10.38
CA PHE A 144 -4.32 7.29 11.18
C PHE A 144 -4.51 6.88 12.65
N TRP A 145 -4.49 7.83 13.56
CA TRP A 145 -4.79 7.56 14.96
C TRP A 145 -6.30 7.38 15.17
N LEU A 146 -6.70 6.19 15.67
CA LEU A 146 -8.07 5.94 16.15
C LEU A 146 -8.32 6.64 17.48
N ARG A 147 -7.28 6.79 18.27
CA ARG A 147 -7.27 7.46 19.58
C ARG A 147 -5.87 7.95 19.88
N GLU A 148 -5.74 8.79 20.88
CA GLU A 148 -4.46 9.28 21.38
C GLU A 148 -3.53 8.10 21.72
N PRO A 149 -2.35 7.98 21.08
CA PRO A 149 -1.42 6.88 21.29
C PRO A 149 -0.76 6.98 22.68
N PRO A 150 -0.74 5.89 23.47
CA PRO A 150 0.03 5.86 24.72
C PRO A 150 1.54 5.99 24.48
N GLU A 151 2.26 6.63 25.41
CA GLU A 151 3.72 6.80 25.34
C GLU A 151 4.47 5.46 25.25
N GLU A 152 3.95 4.41 25.92
CA GLU A 152 4.51 3.06 25.85
C GLU A 152 4.43 2.49 24.45
N TYR A 153 3.32 2.75 23.73
CA TYR A 153 3.14 2.32 22.35
C TYR A 153 4.10 3.05 21.42
N LEU A 154 4.18 4.37 21.51
CA LEU A 154 5.07 5.18 20.69
C LEU A 154 6.53 4.70 20.82
N ARG A 155 7.00 4.44 22.05
CA ARG A 155 8.34 3.89 22.29
C ARG A 155 8.53 2.48 21.73
N ALA A 156 7.54 1.59 21.91
CA ALA A 156 7.63 0.21 21.45
C ALA A 156 7.64 0.10 19.91
N ALA A 157 6.81 0.91 19.26
CA ALA A 157 6.67 0.98 17.81
C ALA A 157 7.76 1.85 17.13
N GLY A 158 8.49 2.66 17.89
CA GLY A 158 9.46 3.62 17.32
C GLY A 158 8.78 4.77 16.58
N LEU A 159 7.58 5.17 17.01
CA LEU A 159 6.78 6.22 16.40
C LEU A 159 6.78 7.49 17.27
N THR A 160 6.45 8.60 16.63
CA THR A 160 6.14 9.88 17.29
C THR A 160 4.65 10.19 17.17
N ARG A 161 4.11 11.15 17.94
CA ARG A 161 2.67 11.49 17.88
C ARG A 161 2.27 12.06 16.53
N ASP A 162 3.17 12.77 15.90
CA ASP A 162 3.01 13.38 14.58
C ASP A 162 3.28 12.43 13.40
N ALA A 163 3.58 11.14 13.70
CA ALA A 163 3.75 10.13 12.65
C ALA A 163 2.48 9.94 11.80
N PHE A 164 1.30 10.05 12.42
CA PHE A 164 0.02 9.96 11.73
C PHE A 164 -0.92 11.06 12.21
N GLY A 165 -1.76 11.55 11.28
CA GLY A 165 -2.92 12.38 11.61
C GLY A 165 -4.12 11.55 12.05
N SER A 166 -5.26 12.21 12.21
CA SER A 166 -6.57 11.57 12.31
C SER A 166 -7.10 11.20 10.92
N HIS A 167 -8.16 10.38 10.87
CA HIS A 167 -8.84 10.06 9.62
C HIS A 167 -9.37 11.32 8.89
N ALA A 168 -9.88 12.29 9.64
CA ALA A 168 -10.36 13.55 9.09
C ALA A 168 -9.22 14.39 8.51
N GLU A 169 -8.10 14.55 9.23
CA GLU A 169 -6.94 15.31 8.77
C GLU A 169 -6.35 14.74 7.48
N ASN A 170 -6.29 13.40 7.34
CA ASN A 170 -5.83 12.76 6.12
C ASN A 170 -6.77 13.06 4.92
N ALA A 171 -8.08 13.05 5.13
CA ALA A 171 -9.06 13.41 4.11
C ALA A 171 -8.96 14.90 3.73
N GLU A 172 -8.93 15.80 4.72
CA GLU A 172 -8.79 17.24 4.54
C GLU A 172 -7.48 17.62 3.85
N ALA A 173 -6.41 16.85 4.03
CA ALA A 173 -5.14 17.08 3.34
C ALA A 173 -5.30 17.08 1.81
N GLY A 174 -6.12 16.17 1.26
CA GLY A 174 -6.46 16.16 -0.16
C GLY A 174 -7.32 17.36 -0.57
N GLU A 175 -8.33 17.69 0.24
CA GLU A 175 -9.23 18.82 -0.04
C GLU A 175 -8.48 20.17 -0.04
N ARG A 176 -7.53 20.37 0.89
CA ARG A 176 -6.64 21.55 0.91
C ARG A 176 -5.80 21.69 -0.36
N ARG A 177 -5.55 20.58 -1.07
CA ARG A 177 -4.82 20.51 -2.35
C ARG A 177 -5.73 20.64 -3.57
N GLY A 178 -7.01 20.95 -3.35
CA GLY A 178 -7.98 21.13 -4.42
C GLY A 178 -8.55 19.81 -4.97
N LEU A 179 -8.25 18.68 -4.34
CA LEU A 179 -8.86 17.39 -4.66
C LEU A 179 -10.27 17.30 -4.05
N GLU A 180 -11.14 16.49 -4.66
CA GLU A 180 -12.45 16.14 -4.13
C GLU A 180 -12.36 14.74 -3.49
N LEU A 181 -12.66 14.61 -2.19
CA LEU A 181 -12.77 13.30 -1.56
C LEU A 181 -14.04 12.60 -2.05
N VAL A 182 -13.87 11.51 -2.80
CA VAL A 182 -14.99 10.72 -3.33
C VAL A 182 -15.38 9.56 -2.42
N HIS A 183 -14.39 8.87 -1.86
CA HIS A 183 -14.63 7.71 -1.00
C HIS A 183 -13.46 7.41 -0.07
N THR A 184 -13.74 6.68 1.01
CA THR A 184 -12.72 6.08 1.88
C THR A 184 -13.02 4.61 2.11
N PHE A 185 -11.98 3.75 2.08
CA PHE A 185 -12.08 2.34 2.43
C PHE A 185 -11.30 2.10 3.73
N VAL A 186 -12.01 2.23 4.85
CA VAL A 186 -11.42 2.06 6.20
C VAL A 186 -11.28 0.57 6.51
N SER A 187 -10.11 0.16 7.00
CA SER A 187 -9.87 -1.19 7.48
C SER A 187 -10.54 -1.42 8.83
N SER A 188 -11.20 -2.56 8.97
CA SER A 188 -11.78 -3.02 10.23
C SER A 188 -10.73 -3.66 11.14
N GLY A 189 -11.09 -3.91 12.41
CA GLY A 189 -10.24 -4.69 13.30
C GLY A 189 -9.95 -6.11 12.77
N ASP A 190 -10.91 -6.72 12.06
CA ASP A 190 -10.72 -8.05 11.45
C ASP A 190 -9.75 -8.02 10.25
N ASP A 191 -9.74 -6.93 9.48
CA ASP A 191 -8.76 -6.75 8.39
C ASP A 191 -7.35 -6.63 8.97
N TRP A 192 -7.19 -5.85 10.04
CA TRP A 192 -5.93 -5.72 10.75
C TRP A 192 -5.47 -7.04 11.37
N ASP A 193 -6.36 -7.76 12.07
CA ASP A 193 -6.06 -9.06 12.67
C ASP A 193 -5.66 -10.09 11.61
N THR A 194 -6.28 -10.03 10.42
CA THR A 194 -5.92 -10.88 9.29
C THR A 194 -4.55 -10.52 8.74
N TYR A 195 -4.29 -9.23 8.52
CA TYR A 195 -3.00 -8.75 8.01
C TYR A 195 -1.85 -9.13 8.94
N GLU A 196 -1.96 -8.84 10.22
CA GLU A 196 -0.95 -9.18 11.21
C GLU A 196 -0.82 -10.69 11.43
N GLY A 197 -1.95 -11.39 11.50
CA GLY A 197 -1.99 -12.84 11.70
C GLY A 197 -1.33 -13.62 10.57
N LEU A 198 -1.47 -13.18 9.34
CA LEU A 198 -0.80 -13.79 8.18
C LEU A 198 0.73 -13.64 8.25
N GLN A 199 1.26 -12.53 8.80
CA GLN A 199 2.70 -12.37 9.00
C GLN A 199 3.23 -13.40 10.00
N TRP A 200 2.50 -13.62 11.10
CA TRP A 200 2.91 -14.61 12.11
C TRP A 200 2.84 -16.03 11.57
N TYR A 201 1.77 -16.32 10.82
CA TYR A 201 1.59 -17.61 10.16
C TYR A 201 2.72 -17.89 9.15
N ALA A 202 2.98 -16.94 8.25
CA ALA A 202 4.02 -17.06 7.23
C ALA A 202 5.42 -17.26 7.85
N THR A 203 5.72 -16.50 8.91
CA THR A 203 6.98 -16.67 9.67
C THR A 203 7.08 -18.06 10.26
N GLY A 204 6.01 -18.57 10.88
CA GLY A 204 5.99 -19.92 11.45
C GLY A 204 6.21 -21.00 10.39
N GLU A 205 5.65 -20.86 9.20
CA GLU A 205 5.89 -21.76 8.07
C GLU A 205 7.34 -21.72 7.60
N TYR A 206 7.88 -20.49 7.41
CA TYR A 206 9.26 -20.29 6.98
C TYR A 206 10.26 -20.92 7.94
N VAL A 207 10.11 -20.68 9.24
CA VAL A 207 10.98 -21.24 10.29
C VAL A 207 11.00 -22.78 10.28
N ARG A 208 9.85 -23.42 10.02
CA ARG A 208 9.77 -24.88 9.92
C ARG A 208 10.42 -25.43 8.65
N ALA A 209 10.30 -24.69 7.56
CA ALA A 209 10.84 -25.10 6.26
C ALA A 209 12.36 -24.86 6.12
N HIS A 210 12.91 -23.90 6.88
CA HIS A 210 14.31 -23.48 6.75
C HIS A 210 15.03 -23.48 8.11
N PRO A 211 15.15 -24.65 8.79
CA PRO A 211 15.66 -24.71 10.17
C PRO A 211 17.11 -24.22 10.33
N ASP A 212 17.88 -24.25 9.25
CA ASP A 212 19.31 -23.90 9.24
C ASP A 212 19.57 -22.46 8.73
N ASP A 213 18.52 -21.65 8.47
CA ASP A 213 18.71 -20.28 8.03
C ASP A 213 19.33 -19.43 9.16
N PRO A 214 20.49 -18.79 8.94
CA PRO A 214 21.20 -18.02 9.96
C PRO A 214 20.42 -16.78 10.44
N ASP A 215 19.44 -16.30 9.69
CA ASP A 215 18.62 -15.14 10.05
C ASP A 215 17.44 -15.46 11.00
N LEU A 216 17.19 -16.73 11.31
CA LEU A 216 16.05 -17.12 12.15
C LEU A 216 16.00 -16.47 13.54
N PRO A 217 17.11 -16.28 14.26
CA PRO A 217 17.06 -15.61 15.57
C PRO A 217 16.51 -14.19 15.46
N GLU A 218 17.03 -13.39 14.52
CA GLU A 218 16.59 -12.01 14.27
C GLU A 218 15.14 -11.94 13.76
N LEU A 219 14.76 -12.82 12.82
CA LEU A 219 13.39 -12.93 12.32
C LEU A 219 12.38 -13.16 13.45
N ARG A 220 12.68 -14.15 14.32
CA ARG A 220 11.80 -14.49 15.46
C ARG A 220 11.69 -13.34 16.46
N GLU A 221 12.80 -12.70 16.79
CA GLU A 221 12.82 -11.58 17.73
C GLU A 221 11.98 -10.41 17.21
N ARG A 222 12.20 -10.02 15.95
CA ARG A 222 11.47 -8.92 15.32
C ARG A 222 9.97 -9.22 15.25
N VAL A 223 9.57 -10.37 14.74
CA VAL A 223 8.15 -10.75 14.63
C VAL A 223 7.50 -10.88 16.01
N ALA A 224 8.20 -11.41 17.02
CA ALA A 224 7.67 -11.48 18.39
C ALA A 224 7.44 -10.09 19.00
N LYS A 225 8.37 -9.15 18.78
CA LYS A 225 8.24 -7.75 19.20
C LYS A 225 7.06 -7.07 18.51
N ASP A 226 6.97 -7.18 17.19
CA ASP A 226 5.91 -6.52 16.40
C ASP A 226 4.53 -7.08 16.77
N LYS A 227 4.41 -8.42 16.91
CA LYS A 227 3.21 -9.10 17.40
C LYS A 227 2.78 -8.61 18.78
N ALA A 228 3.71 -8.53 19.74
CA ALA A 228 3.41 -8.07 21.09
C ALA A 228 2.97 -6.60 21.09
N THR A 229 3.60 -5.76 20.28
CA THR A 229 3.26 -4.33 20.13
C THR A 229 1.87 -4.16 19.52
N TYR A 230 1.56 -4.90 18.46
CA TYR A 230 0.24 -4.89 17.84
C TYR A 230 -0.86 -5.33 18.83
N LEU A 231 -0.72 -6.52 19.43
CA LEU A 231 -1.75 -7.09 20.32
C LEU A 231 -1.99 -6.25 21.57
N ARG A 232 -0.96 -5.57 22.08
CA ARG A 232 -1.08 -4.77 23.31
C ARG A 232 -1.65 -3.37 23.04
N TRP A 233 -1.33 -2.76 21.92
CA TRP A 233 -1.67 -1.36 21.66
C TRP A 233 -2.15 -1.09 20.22
N GLY A 234 -1.42 -1.59 19.21
CA GLY A 234 -1.61 -1.20 17.80
C GLY A 234 -3.04 -1.44 17.32
N ARG A 235 -3.59 -2.62 17.63
CA ARG A 235 -4.95 -3.03 17.24
C ARG A 235 -6.05 -2.01 17.58
N ASP A 236 -5.92 -1.37 18.73
CA ASP A 236 -6.93 -0.42 19.20
C ASP A 236 -6.52 1.06 19.04
N THR A 237 -5.33 1.32 18.51
CA THR A 237 -4.75 2.66 18.45
C THR A 237 -4.57 3.16 17.03
N VAL A 238 -4.23 2.27 16.08
CA VAL A 238 -3.96 2.62 14.69
C VAL A 238 -5.09 2.14 13.79
N GLY A 239 -5.69 3.07 13.05
CA GLY A 239 -6.54 2.81 11.91
C GLY A 239 -5.75 2.86 10.61
N TRP A 240 -6.38 2.43 9.53
CA TRP A 240 -5.83 2.51 8.18
C TRP A 240 -6.94 2.69 7.17
N SER A 241 -6.70 3.51 6.14
CA SER A 241 -7.69 3.76 5.10
C SER A 241 -7.06 4.00 3.74
N ILE A 242 -7.74 3.58 2.69
CA ILE A 242 -7.53 4.08 1.34
C ILE A 242 -8.43 5.31 1.17
N TYR A 243 -7.82 6.44 0.79
CA TYR A 243 -8.50 7.69 0.43
C TYR A 243 -8.53 7.79 -1.09
N VAL A 244 -9.72 7.96 -1.64
CA VAL A 244 -9.97 8.04 -3.08
C VAL A 244 -10.41 9.46 -3.41
N PHE A 245 -9.56 10.16 -4.12
CA PHE A 245 -9.80 11.54 -4.53
C PHE A 245 -9.97 11.66 -6.04
N ARG A 246 -10.65 12.72 -6.44
CA ARG A 246 -10.79 13.16 -7.83
C ARG A 246 -10.07 14.49 -8.02
N CYS A 247 -9.25 14.60 -9.06
CA CYS A 247 -8.75 15.90 -9.50
C CYS A 247 -9.93 16.74 -10.04
N ARG A 248 -9.94 18.03 -9.73
CA ARG A 248 -10.96 18.91 -10.31
C ARG A 248 -10.72 19.07 -11.81
N PRO A 249 -11.79 19.22 -12.61
CA PRO A 249 -11.65 19.59 -14.01
C PRO A 249 -10.83 20.89 -14.13
N GLY A 250 -9.90 20.91 -15.10
CA GLY A 250 -9.09 22.10 -15.38
C GLY A 250 -9.90 23.23 -16.01
#